data_8f4df23e38e0826fe4e1c4c0ff1574d3
#
_entry.id   8f4df23e38e0826fe4e1c4c0ff1574d3
#
_cell.length_a   1.000
_cell.length_b   1.000
_cell.length_c   1.000
_cell.angle_alpha   90.00
_cell.angle_beta   90.00
_cell.angle_gamma   90.00
#
_symmetry.space_group_name_H-M   'P 1'
#
loop_
_entity.id
_entity.type
_entity.pdbx_description
1 polymer ?
#
loop_
_entity_poly.entity_id
_entity_poly.type
_entity_poly.pdbx_seq_one_letter_code
_entity_poly.pdbx_strand_id
1 'polypeptide(L)'
;VTGGDSGIGRAVAIAYAREGADVAISYLPDEQKDAEAVGNWIEKAGRRALLLPGDIKDAAYAREIVERTAKELGRLDILVNNAAFQQPNQGVTDIDDALFEKHFQTNIFGPFYVTKAALAHLKPGASVIFTSSVNSKHPVPTLFAYSATKGALSNMVLGLAQLLAEKGIRVNGVLPGPIWTPFIPAGMSEDAVKTFGSQVPFNRPGQPAELASAYVMLAAEESSYTSGALITVAGGMPIF
;
A
#
# COMPACT_ATOMS: atom_id res chain seq x y z
N VAL A 1 5.46 2.77 -6.28
CA VAL A 1 5.00 2.17 -5.01
C VAL A 1 5.21 3.18 -3.89
N THR A 2 4.16 3.59 -3.17
CA THR A 2 4.30 4.45 -2.00
C THR A 2 4.62 3.60 -0.74
N GLY A 3 5.51 4.10 0.15
CA GLY A 3 6.04 3.30 1.28
C GLY A 3 6.77 2.07 0.78
N GLY A 4 7.63 2.25 -0.23
CA GLY A 4 8.33 1.16 -0.90
C GLY A 4 9.64 0.72 -0.25
N ASP A 5 10.07 1.40 0.79
CA ASP A 5 11.31 1.21 1.54
C ASP A 5 11.28 -0.02 2.46
N SER A 6 10.11 -0.39 2.98
CA SER A 6 9.97 -1.41 4.01
C SER A 6 8.70 -2.27 3.84
N GLY A 7 8.59 -3.31 4.65
CA GLY A 7 7.39 -4.13 4.77
C GLY A 7 6.83 -4.64 3.45
N ILE A 8 5.52 -4.46 3.26
CA ILE A 8 4.79 -4.92 2.08
C ILE A 8 5.26 -4.16 0.83
N GLY A 9 5.44 -2.83 0.92
CA GLY A 9 5.87 -2.01 -0.21
C GLY A 9 7.23 -2.44 -0.78
N ARG A 10 8.20 -2.73 0.10
CA ARG A 10 9.50 -3.31 -0.27
C ARG A 10 9.34 -4.64 -1.01
N ALA A 11 8.53 -5.54 -0.50
CA ALA A 11 8.32 -6.85 -1.11
C ALA A 11 7.69 -6.73 -2.51
N VAL A 12 6.71 -5.83 -2.65
CA VAL A 12 6.05 -5.52 -3.93
C VAL A 12 7.04 -4.90 -4.92
N ALA A 13 7.82 -3.90 -4.50
CA ALA A 13 8.81 -3.24 -5.35
C ALA A 13 9.84 -4.23 -5.91
N ILE A 14 10.37 -5.12 -5.07
CA ILE A 14 11.32 -6.16 -5.47
C ILE A 14 10.66 -7.19 -6.41
N ALA A 15 9.41 -7.60 -6.12
CA ALA A 15 8.69 -8.54 -6.97
C ALA A 15 8.46 -7.94 -8.37
N TYR A 16 7.99 -6.70 -8.47
CA TYR A 16 7.81 -6.01 -9.74
C TYR A 16 9.10 -5.89 -10.55
N ALA A 17 10.23 -5.59 -9.89
CA ALA A 17 11.50 -5.56 -10.57
C ALA A 17 11.90 -6.94 -11.15
N ARG A 18 11.61 -8.03 -10.44
CA ARG A 18 11.84 -9.41 -10.91
C ARG A 18 10.95 -9.79 -12.07
N GLU A 19 9.74 -9.23 -12.14
CA GLU A 19 8.81 -9.37 -13.28
C GLU A 19 9.13 -8.40 -14.44
N GLY A 20 10.21 -7.62 -14.33
CA GLY A 20 10.70 -6.80 -15.42
C GLY A 20 10.26 -5.33 -15.40
N ALA A 21 9.64 -4.85 -14.34
CA ALA A 21 9.27 -3.45 -14.21
C ALA A 21 10.43 -2.57 -13.72
N ASP A 22 10.56 -1.36 -14.25
CA ASP A 22 11.30 -0.28 -13.60
C ASP A 22 10.45 0.27 -12.46
N VAL A 23 11.04 0.54 -11.31
CA VAL A 23 10.26 0.84 -10.10
C VAL A 23 10.68 2.15 -9.46
N ALA A 24 9.72 3.05 -9.28
CA ALA A 24 9.84 4.19 -8.38
C ALA A 24 9.26 3.82 -7.00
N ILE A 25 9.98 4.17 -5.93
CA ILE A 25 9.50 4.05 -4.56
C ILE A 25 9.50 5.42 -3.88
N SER A 26 8.41 5.77 -3.20
CA SER A 26 8.37 6.92 -2.31
C SER A 26 8.40 6.47 -0.85
N TYR A 27 9.04 7.26 0.00
CA TYR A 27 9.30 6.94 1.40
C TYR A 27 9.60 8.23 2.18
N LEU A 28 9.51 8.18 3.50
CA LEU A 28 9.87 9.34 4.34
C LEU A 28 11.39 9.55 4.35
N PRO A 29 11.87 10.79 4.38
CA PRO A 29 13.33 11.07 4.28
C PRO A 29 14.19 10.31 5.29
N ASP A 30 13.69 10.06 6.48
CA ASP A 30 14.39 9.33 7.54
C ASP A 30 14.59 7.84 7.21
N GLU A 31 13.87 7.31 6.21
CA GLU A 31 13.93 5.92 5.75
C GLU A 31 14.89 5.72 4.56
N GLN A 32 15.72 6.72 4.27
CA GLN A 32 16.64 6.73 3.11
C GLN A 32 17.50 5.46 3.01
N LYS A 33 18.05 4.98 4.12
CA LYS A 33 18.92 3.79 4.14
C LYS A 33 18.17 2.53 3.71
N ASP A 34 16.92 2.37 4.14
CA ASP A 34 16.10 1.23 3.76
C ASP A 34 15.69 1.32 2.29
N ALA A 35 15.36 2.51 1.81
CA ALA A 35 15.06 2.77 0.41
C ALA A 35 16.25 2.47 -0.51
N GLU A 36 17.47 2.85 -0.13
CA GLU A 36 18.70 2.50 -0.87
C GLU A 36 18.90 0.98 -0.96
N ALA A 37 18.62 0.26 0.14
CA ALA A 37 18.68 -1.21 0.11
C ALA A 37 17.66 -1.82 -0.87
N VAL A 38 16.46 -1.24 -0.97
CA VAL A 38 15.45 -1.66 -1.97
C VAL A 38 15.90 -1.29 -3.38
N GLY A 39 16.42 -0.09 -3.59
CA GLY A 39 16.99 0.34 -4.87
C GLY A 39 18.03 -0.64 -5.38
N ASN A 40 18.96 -1.05 -4.53
CA ASN A 40 19.98 -2.04 -4.86
C ASN A 40 19.39 -3.41 -5.27
N TRP A 41 18.26 -3.83 -4.68
CA TRP A 41 17.59 -5.07 -5.09
C TRP A 41 16.89 -4.94 -6.44
N ILE A 42 16.32 -3.78 -6.76
CA ILE A 42 15.72 -3.47 -8.05
C ILE A 42 16.82 -3.49 -9.13
N GLU A 43 17.96 -2.84 -8.89
CA GLU A 43 19.10 -2.80 -9.81
C GLU A 43 19.71 -4.18 -10.03
N LYS A 44 19.84 -5.01 -8.99
CA LYS A 44 20.27 -6.42 -9.11
C LYS A 44 19.35 -7.27 -9.97
N ALA A 45 18.08 -6.91 -10.06
CA ALA A 45 17.13 -7.53 -11.00
C ALA A 45 17.27 -7.00 -12.45
N GLY A 46 18.25 -6.13 -12.70
CA GLY A 46 18.49 -5.51 -14.02
C GLY A 46 17.49 -4.40 -14.37
N ARG A 47 16.82 -3.80 -13.37
CA ARG A 47 15.82 -2.75 -13.57
C ARG A 47 16.26 -1.43 -13.00
N ARG A 48 15.63 -0.34 -13.44
CA ARG A 48 15.90 1.01 -12.93
C ARG A 48 15.14 1.24 -11.62
N ALA A 49 15.83 1.76 -10.62
CA ALA A 49 15.24 2.22 -9.37
C ALA A 49 15.17 3.75 -9.35
N LEU A 50 14.03 4.32 -8.96
CA LEU A 50 13.89 5.75 -8.71
C LEU A 50 13.48 5.96 -7.25
N LEU A 51 14.34 6.62 -6.48
CA LEU A 51 14.14 6.87 -5.06
C LEU A 51 13.59 8.28 -4.85
N LEU A 52 12.44 8.39 -4.18
CA LEU A 52 11.65 9.62 -4.06
C LEU A 52 11.35 9.89 -2.57
N PRO A 53 12.27 10.56 -1.84
CA PRO A 53 12.03 10.91 -0.44
C PRO A 53 11.02 12.05 -0.29
N GLY A 54 10.06 11.92 0.64
CA GLY A 54 9.09 12.94 1.00
C GLY A 54 7.80 12.35 1.58
N ASP A 55 6.86 13.22 1.91
CA ASP A 55 5.61 12.82 2.59
C ASP A 55 4.40 12.98 1.66
N ILE A 56 3.71 11.89 1.38
CA ILE A 56 2.52 11.88 0.51
C ILE A 56 1.32 12.67 1.06
N LYS A 57 1.35 13.09 2.33
CA LYS A 57 0.36 14.02 2.88
C LYS A 57 0.42 15.39 2.20
N ASP A 58 1.60 15.76 1.70
CA ASP A 58 1.75 16.97 0.89
C ASP A 58 1.28 16.69 -0.55
N ALA A 59 0.22 17.41 -0.94
CA ALA A 59 -0.36 17.28 -2.27
C ALA A 59 0.60 17.76 -3.39
N ALA A 60 1.55 18.67 -3.10
CA ALA A 60 2.56 19.09 -4.06
C ALA A 60 3.59 17.98 -4.29
N TYR A 61 4.09 17.37 -3.20
CA TYR A 61 4.96 16.22 -3.28
C TYR A 61 4.29 15.02 -3.99
N ALA A 62 3.02 14.74 -3.67
CA ALA A 62 2.27 13.67 -4.33
C ALA A 62 2.18 13.86 -5.86
N ARG A 63 2.07 15.10 -6.34
CA ARG A 63 2.17 15.40 -7.78
C ARG A 63 3.59 15.23 -8.31
N GLU A 64 4.58 15.75 -7.59
CA GLU A 64 5.98 15.67 -7.98
C GLU A 64 6.45 14.24 -8.21
N ILE A 65 6.16 13.31 -7.29
CA ILE A 65 6.60 11.91 -7.43
C ILE A 65 6.01 11.22 -8.66
N VAL A 66 4.77 11.56 -9.02
CA VAL A 66 4.13 11.02 -10.23
C VAL A 66 4.78 11.60 -11.49
N GLU A 67 4.94 12.92 -11.55
CA GLU A 67 5.59 13.60 -12.68
C GLU A 67 7.02 13.09 -12.88
N ARG A 68 7.79 12.99 -11.81
CA ARG A 68 9.16 12.47 -11.87
C ARG A 68 9.19 11.01 -12.33
N THR A 69 8.29 10.17 -11.82
CA THR A 69 8.20 8.77 -12.26
C THR A 69 7.93 8.68 -13.76
N ALA A 70 6.91 9.38 -14.24
CA ALA A 70 6.56 9.39 -15.67
C ALA A 70 7.68 9.94 -16.54
N LYS A 71 8.37 10.99 -16.09
CA LYS A 71 9.46 11.64 -16.84
C LYS A 71 10.74 10.79 -16.83
N GLU A 72 11.17 10.32 -15.65
CA GLU A 72 12.47 9.66 -15.49
C GLU A 72 12.44 8.19 -15.91
N LEU A 73 11.32 7.48 -15.70
CA LEU A 73 11.13 6.11 -16.17
C LEU A 73 10.46 6.01 -17.54
N GLY A 74 9.90 7.12 -18.05
CA GLY A 74 9.34 7.24 -19.40
C GLY A 74 7.86 6.87 -19.52
N ARG A 75 7.26 6.22 -18.52
CA ARG A 75 5.84 5.82 -18.45
C ARG A 75 5.40 5.56 -17.03
N LEU A 76 4.08 5.44 -16.81
CA LEU A 76 3.48 4.96 -15.58
C LEU A 76 2.34 3.99 -15.93
N ASP A 77 2.49 2.73 -15.56
CA ASP A 77 1.53 1.67 -15.88
C ASP A 77 0.85 1.11 -14.63
N ILE A 78 1.58 1.09 -13.53
CA ILE A 78 1.13 0.50 -12.28
C ILE A 78 1.36 1.50 -11.16
N LEU A 79 0.29 1.82 -10.43
CA LEU A 79 0.36 2.60 -9.19
C LEU A 79 -0.01 1.71 -8.00
N VAL A 80 0.87 1.63 -7.00
CA VAL A 80 0.57 0.97 -5.73
C VAL A 80 0.54 1.99 -4.61
N ASN A 81 -0.64 2.26 -4.09
CA ASN A 81 -0.88 3.05 -2.89
C ASN A 81 -0.75 2.15 -1.67
N ASN A 82 0.45 2.09 -1.08
CA ASN A 82 0.76 1.20 0.03
C ASN A 82 1.12 1.95 1.32
N ALA A 83 1.73 3.12 1.23
CA ALA A 83 2.08 3.91 2.42
C ALA A 83 0.89 4.08 3.36
N ALA A 84 1.12 3.90 4.66
CA ALA A 84 0.09 4.01 5.68
C ALA A 84 0.68 4.48 7.01
N PHE A 85 -0.20 4.99 7.85
CA PHE A 85 0.06 5.29 9.26
C PHE A 85 -0.89 4.49 10.14
N GLN A 86 -0.37 3.93 11.22
CA GLN A 86 -1.12 3.19 12.21
C GLN A 86 -0.59 3.52 13.61
N GLN A 87 -1.49 3.83 14.52
CA GLN A 87 -1.17 3.98 15.94
C GLN A 87 -2.29 3.38 16.78
N PRO A 88 -1.98 2.44 17.70
CA PRO A 88 -2.96 1.89 18.62
C PRO A 88 -3.44 2.94 19.64
N ASN A 89 -4.67 2.75 20.12
CA ASN A 89 -5.30 3.55 21.18
C ASN A 89 -6.11 2.65 22.12
N GLN A 90 -6.35 3.07 23.36
CA GLN A 90 -7.12 2.30 24.34
C GLN A 90 -8.62 2.58 24.25
N GLY A 91 -9.02 3.78 23.86
CA GLY A 91 -10.42 4.19 23.71
C GLY A 91 -10.59 5.36 22.76
N VAL A 92 -11.82 5.70 22.43
CA VAL A 92 -12.14 6.83 21.54
C VAL A 92 -11.67 8.15 22.13
N THR A 93 -11.75 8.32 23.45
CA THR A 93 -11.33 9.53 24.15
C THR A 93 -9.81 9.74 24.17
N ASP A 94 -9.03 8.69 23.89
CA ASP A 94 -7.57 8.77 23.85
C ASP A 94 -7.03 9.15 22.45
N ILE A 95 -7.94 9.27 21.49
CA ILE A 95 -7.61 9.71 20.14
C ILE A 95 -7.87 11.21 20.07
N ASP A 96 -6.82 12.02 20.13
CA ASP A 96 -6.97 13.45 19.89
C ASP A 96 -7.29 13.73 18.41
N ASP A 97 -7.84 14.91 18.12
CA ASP A 97 -8.25 15.28 16.78
C ASP A 97 -7.08 15.25 15.78
N ALA A 98 -5.90 15.67 16.20
CA ALA A 98 -4.70 15.70 15.36
C ALA A 98 -4.24 14.27 14.99
N LEU A 99 -4.32 13.32 15.93
CA LEU A 99 -4.02 11.92 15.67
C LEU A 99 -5.03 11.30 14.68
N PHE A 100 -6.33 11.61 14.87
CA PHE A 100 -7.36 11.15 13.94
C PHE A 100 -7.13 11.71 12.53
N GLU A 101 -6.91 13.02 12.43
CA GLU A 101 -6.58 13.69 11.17
C GLU A 101 -5.35 13.11 10.49
N LYS A 102 -4.27 12.83 11.24
CA LYS A 102 -3.05 12.21 10.72
C LYS A 102 -3.32 10.86 10.05
N HIS A 103 -4.20 10.03 10.63
CA HIS A 103 -4.62 8.79 9.99
C HIS A 103 -5.27 9.03 8.63
N PHE A 104 -6.19 9.99 8.53
CA PHE A 104 -6.86 10.30 7.28
C PHE A 104 -5.94 10.98 6.27
N GLN A 105 -5.10 11.90 6.71
CA GLN A 105 -4.13 12.55 5.84
C GLN A 105 -3.20 11.54 5.16
N THR A 106 -2.66 10.59 5.93
CA THR A 106 -1.74 9.60 5.38
C THR A 106 -2.48 8.52 4.59
N ASN A 107 -3.55 7.94 5.15
CA ASN A 107 -4.15 6.72 4.62
C ASN A 107 -5.22 6.98 3.56
N ILE A 108 -5.74 8.21 3.45
CA ILE A 108 -6.82 8.57 2.52
C ILE A 108 -6.41 9.71 1.60
N PHE A 109 -6.00 10.86 2.15
CA PHE A 109 -5.71 12.05 1.33
C PHE A 109 -4.45 11.82 0.49
N GLY A 110 -3.39 11.24 1.07
CA GLY A 110 -2.17 10.89 0.32
C GLY A 110 -2.45 9.98 -0.88
N PRO A 111 -3.04 8.79 -0.70
CA PRO A 111 -3.45 7.92 -1.81
C PRO A 111 -4.37 8.60 -2.83
N PHE A 112 -5.28 9.46 -2.39
CA PHE A 112 -6.13 10.23 -3.30
C PHE A 112 -5.30 11.22 -4.14
N TYR A 113 -4.39 11.97 -3.53
CA TYR A 113 -3.54 12.94 -4.25
C TYR A 113 -2.65 12.26 -5.28
N VAL A 114 -1.98 11.16 -4.89
CA VAL A 114 -1.13 10.39 -5.80
C VAL A 114 -1.95 9.80 -6.94
N THR A 115 -3.11 9.19 -6.65
CA THR A 115 -3.97 8.61 -7.68
C THR A 115 -4.49 9.69 -8.64
N LYS A 116 -4.97 10.82 -8.11
CA LYS A 116 -5.43 11.94 -8.93
C LYS A 116 -4.36 12.46 -9.88
N ALA A 117 -3.12 12.61 -9.40
CA ALA A 117 -1.99 13.02 -10.21
C ALA A 117 -1.67 11.97 -11.29
N ALA A 118 -1.68 10.68 -10.93
CA ALA A 118 -1.37 9.58 -11.82
C ALA A 118 -2.31 9.49 -13.03
N LEU A 119 -3.57 9.92 -12.91
CA LEU A 119 -4.56 9.85 -14.00
C LEU A 119 -4.15 10.61 -15.26
N ALA A 120 -3.23 11.57 -15.18
CA ALA A 120 -2.70 12.29 -16.34
C ALA A 120 -1.71 11.43 -17.14
N HIS A 121 -1.14 10.38 -16.55
CA HIS A 121 -0.10 9.55 -17.13
C HIS A 121 -0.54 8.11 -17.39
N LEU A 122 -1.54 7.63 -16.67
CA LEU A 122 -2.09 6.27 -16.83
C LEU A 122 -2.83 6.14 -18.15
N LYS A 123 -2.55 5.07 -18.88
CA LYS A 123 -3.17 4.72 -20.17
C LYS A 123 -4.11 3.52 -20.02
N PRO A 124 -4.97 3.23 -21.01
CA PRO A 124 -5.73 1.98 -21.05
C PRO A 124 -4.83 0.76 -20.81
N GLY A 125 -5.26 -0.16 -19.96
CA GLY A 125 -4.47 -1.30 -19.49
C GLY A 125 -3.75 -1.07 -18.16
N ALA A 126 -3.63 0.18 -17.69
CA ALA A 126 -2.99 0.49 -16.43
C ALA A 126 -3.73 -0.10 -15.22
N SER A 127 -2.97 -0.34 -14.13
CA SER A 127 -3.48 -0.90 -12.88
C SER A 127 -3.17 0.00 -11.69
N VAL A 128 -4.20 0.31 -10.90
CA VAL A 128 -4.07 1.02 -9.62
C VAL A 128 -4.43 0.05 -8.49
N ILE A 129 -3.53 -0.12 -7.55
CA ILE A 129 -3.69 -1.10 -6.46
C ILE A 129 -3.55 -0.37 -5.12
N PHE A 130 -4.46 -0.66 -4.20
CA PHE A 130 -4.45 -0.09 -2.85
C PHE A 130 -4.18 -1.17 -1.81
N THR A 131 -3.30 -0.89 -0.87
CA THR A 131 -3.10 -1.71 0.33
C THR A 131 -4.11 -1.30 1.39
N SER A 132 -5.25 -2.00 1.44
CA SER A 132 -6.24 -1.82 2.48
C SER A 132 -5.88 -2.66 3.72
N SER A 133 -6.81 -3.36 4.32
CA SER A 133 -6.63 -4.27 5.47
C SER A 133 -7.86 -5.13 5.68
N VAL A 134 -7.71 -6.29 6.32
CA VAL A 134 -8.83 -7.03 6.91
C VAL A 134 -9.62 -6.16 7.88
N ASN A 135 -8.98 -5.19 8.54
CA ASN A 135 -9.61 -4.24 9.44
C ASN A 135 -10.63 -3.31 8.76
N SER A 136 -10.66 -3.26 7.43
CA SER A 136 -11.72 -2.60 6.67
C SER A 136 -13.09 -3.27 6.80
N LYS A 137 -13.10 -4.55 7.16
CA LYS A 137 -14.30 -5.40 7.31
C LYS A 137 -14.49 -5.89 8.75
N HIS A 138 -13.37 -6.16 9.44
CA HIS A 138 -13.33 -6.58 10.83
C HIS A 138 -12.48 -5.57 11.64
N PRO A 139 -13.06 -4.43 12.03
CA PRO A 139 -12.32 -3.40 12.75
C PRO A 139 -11.83 -3.91 14.12
N VAL A 140 -10.57 -3.64 14.42
CA VAL A 140 -10.00 -3.91 15.75
C VAL A 140 -10.22 -2.69 16.63
N PRO A 141 -10.85 -2.80 17.82
CA PRO A 141 -11.16 -1.66 18.67
C PRO A 141 -9.95 -0.77 18.99
N THR A 142 -8.81 -1.38 19.30
CA THR A 142 -7.56 -0.64 19.60
C THR A 142 -6.93 0.02 18.37
N LEU A 143 -7.46 -0.22 17.17
CA LEU A 143 -7.04 0.40 15.91
C LEU A 143 -8.20 1.13 15.24
N PHE A 144 -9.08 1.77 16.04
CA PHE A 144 -10.31 2.38 15.55
C PHE A 144 -10.08 3.37 14.39
N ALA A 145 -9.22 4.37 14.57
CA ALA A 145 -8.94 5.38 13.54
C ALA A 145 -8.33 4.77 12.27
N TYR A 146 -7.38 3.85 12.43
CA TYR A 146 -6.81 3.10 11.31
C TYR A 146 -7.87 2.29 10.58
N SER A 147 -8.70 1.52 11.30
CA SER A 147 -9.76 0.70 10.71
C SER A 147 -10.76 1.54 9.93
N ALA A 148 -11.15 2.71 10.45
CA ALA A 148 -12.02 3.66 9.76
C ALA A 148 -11.41 4.09 8.41
N THR A 149 -10.10 4.42 8.38
CA THR A 149 -9.44 4.77 7.12
C THR A 149 -9.40 3.59 6.15
N LYS A 150 -9.16 2.36 6.63
CA LYS A 150 -9.10 1.19 5.76
C LYS A 150 -10.48 0.80 5.20
N GLY A 151 -11.57 1.05 5.97
CA GLY A 151 -12.93 0.97 5.47
C GLY A 151 -13.20 1.97 4.34
N ALA A 152 -12.84 3.23 4.56
CA ALA A 152 -12.96 4.28 3.55
C ALA A 152 -12.12 3.96 2.30
N LEU A 153 -10.88 3.46 2.47
CA LEU A 153 -10.00 3.09 1.36
C LEU A 153 -10.58 1.94 0.53
N SER A 154 -11.16 0.92 1.16
CA SER A 154 -11.82 -0.19 0.46
C SER A 154 -13.02 0.31 -0.36
N ASN A 155 -13.81 1.22 0.17
CA ASN A 155 -14.91 1.85 -0.56
C ASN A 155 -14.39 2.70 -1.74
N MET A 156 -13.30 3.44 -1.54
CA MET A 156 -12.66 4.23 -2.60
C MET A 156 -12.19 3.36 -3.76
N VAL A 157 -11.67 2.15 -3.50
CA VAL A 157 -11.32 1.17 -4.55
C VAL A 157 -12.54 0.85 -5.42
N LEU A 158 -13.69 0.54 -4.80
CA LEU A 158 -14.91 0.19 -5.53
C LEU A 158 -15.44 1.36 -6.37
N GLY A 159 -15.42 2.56 -5.81
CA GLY A 159 -15.84 3.77 -6.53
C GLY A 159 -14.92 4.11 -7.70
N LEU A 160 -13.61 4.07 -7.48
CA LEU A 160 -12.63 4.36 -8.54
C LEU A 160 -12.65 3.30 -9.64
N ALA A 161 -12.90 2.03 -9.33
CA ALA A 161 -13.01 0.98 -10.34
C ALA A 161 -14.14 1.28 -11.33
N GLN A 162 -15.27 1.80 -10.86
CA GLN A 162 -16.38 2.22 -11.71
C GLN A 162 -16.06 3.50 -12.50
N LEU A 163 -15.50 4.51 -11.82
CA LEU A 163 -15.18 5.81 -12.43
C LEU A 163 -14.12 5.71 -13.54
N LEU A 164 -13.19 4.75 -13.42
CA LEU A 164 -12.07 4.63 -14.35
C LEU A 164 -12.25 3.53 -15.40
N ALA A 165 -13.35 2.79 -15.36
CA ALA A 165 -13.65 1.70 -16.29
C ALA A 165 -13.65 2.15 -17.74
N GLU A 166 -14.30 3.28 -18.07
CA GLU A 166 -14.33 3.83 -19.43
C GLU A 166 -12.94 4.25 -19.93
N LYS A 167 -12.01 4.52 -19.03
CA LYS A 167 -10.61 4.83 -19.37
C LYS A 167 -9.77 3.56 -19.57
N GLY A 168 -10.34 2.37 -19.38
CA GLY A 168 -9.61 1.11 -19.44
C GLY A 168 -8.58 0.95 -18.32
N ILE A 169 -8.75 1.64 -17.19
CA ILE A 169 -7.85 1.57 -16.02
C ILE A 169 -8.50 0.68 -14.96
N ARG A 170 -7.78 -0.34 -14.52
CA ARG A 170 -8.25 -1.26 -13.47
C ARG A 170 -7.88 -0.72 -12.08
N VAL A 171 -8.78 -0.87 -11.11
CA VAL A 171 -8.55 -0.46 -9.73
C VAL A 171 -8.91 -1.60 -8.81
N ASN A 172 -7.98 -2.05 -7.99
CA ASN A 172 -8.16 -3.17 -7.07
C ASN A 172 -7.53 -2.89 -5.70
N GLY A 173 -7.86 -3.70 -4.72
CA GLY A 173 -7.28 -3.63 -3.38
C GLY A 173 -6.77 -4.98 -2.90
N VAL A 174 -5.72 -4.95 -2.10
CA VAL A 174 -5.27 -6.09 -1.30
C VAL A 174 -5.65 -5.83 0.15
N LEU A 175 -6.18 -6.85 0.84
CA LEU A 175 -6.55 -6.82 2.25
C LEU A 175 -5.62 -7.74 3.04
N PRO A 176 -4.48 -7.22 3.51
CA PRO A 176 -3.59 -7.98 4.39
C PRO A 176 -4.26 -8.32 5.72
N GLY A 177 -4.00 -9.54 6.21
CA GLY A 177 -4.17 -9.90 7.61
C GLY A 177 -2.98 -9.46 8.45
N PRO A 178 -2.66 -10.17 9.55
CA PRO A 178 -1.48 -9.89 10.35
C PRO A 178 -0.20 -10.25 9.57
N ILE A 179 0.55 -9.22 9.16
CA ILE A 179 1.79 -9.35 8.39
C ILE A 179 2.96 -8.78 9.19
N TRP A 180 4.05 -9.50 9.22
CA TRP A 180 5.26 -9.12 9.93
C TRP A 180 5.96 -7.95 9.22
N THR A 181 5.70 -6.74 9.68
CA THR A 181 6.24 -5.49 9.14
C THR A 181 6.82 -4.63 10.26
N PRO A 182 7.57 -3.57 9.96
CA PRO A 182 8.07 -2.63 10.98
C PRO A 182 6.97 -2.00 11.86
N PHE A 183 5.72 -1.93 11.41
CA PHE A 183 4.60 -1.47 12.25
C PHE A 183 4.40 -2.30 13.53
N ILE A 184 4.78 -3.58 13.49
CA ILE A 184 4.51 -4.50 14.60
C ILE A 184 5.39 -4.17 15.80
N PRO A 185 6.74 -4.21 15.72
CA PRO A 185 7.57 -3.86 16.86
C PRO A 185 7.49 -2.37 17.24
N ALA A 186 7.17 -1.48 16.29
CA ALA A 186 7.05 -0.05 16.57
C ALA A 186 5.77 0.34 17.33
N GLY A 187 4.71 -0.46 17.20
CA GLY A 187 3.39 -0.12 17.75
C GLY A 187 2.82 -1.08 18.80
N MET A 188 3.55 -2.15 19.18
CA MET A 188 3.06 -3.20 20.07
C MET A 188 4.01 -3.45 21.25
N SER A 189 3.46 -3.91 22.38
CA SER A 189 4.27 -4.39 23.51
C SER A 189 5.00 -5.70 23.14
N GLU A 190 6.10 -5.99 23.86
CA GLU A 190 6.88 -7.23 23.62
C GLU A 190 6.03 -8.50 23.67
N ASP A 191 5.07 -8.58 24.60
CA ASP A 191 4.20 -9.76 24.74
C ASP A 191 3.18 -9.87 23.60
N ALA A 192 2.66 -8.73 23.10
CA ALA A 192 1.80 -8.69 21.93
C ALA A 192 2.57 -9.08 20.66
N VAL A 193 3.84 -8.70 20.55
CA VAL A 193 4.74 -9.09 19.45
C VAL A 193 4.96 -10.60 19.43
N LYS A 194 5.20 -11.25 20.59
CA LYS A 194 5.41 -12.72 20.71
C LYS A 194 4.20 -13.53 20.22
N THR A 195 3.00 -13.01 20.39
CA THR A 195 1.75 -13.70 20.03
C THR A 195 1.13 -13.19 18.73
N PHE A 196 1.79 -12.23 18.07
CA PHE A 196 1.26 -11.64 16.86
C PHE A 196 1.02 -12.68 15.75
N GLY A 197 -0.19 -12.69 15.22
CA GLY A 197 -0.61 -13.63 14.16
C GLY A 197 -1.02 -15.03 14.67
N SER A 198 -0.93 -15.33 15.97
CA SER A 198 -1.37 -16.63 16.51
C SER A 198 -2.89 -16.86 16.42
N GLN A 199 -3.66 -15.79 16.27
CA GLN A 199 -5.13 -15.85 16.21
C GLN A 199 -5.69 -16.18 14.82
N VAL A 200 -4.88 -16.21 13.78
CA VAL A 200 -5.35 -16.63 12.45
C VAL A 200 -5.23 -18.14 12.29
N PRO A 201 -6.04 -18.78 11.40
CA PRO A 201 -6.00 -20.24 11.23
C PRO A 201 -4.62 -20.84 10.92
N PHE A 202 -3.75 -20.10 10.23
CA PHE A 202 -2.35 -20.53 9.99
C PHE A 202 -1.46 -20.43 11.22
N ASN A 203 -1.96 -19.86 12.34
CA ASN A 203 -1.27 -19.73 13.63
C ASN A 203 0.13 -19.06 13.54
N ARG A 204 0.29 -18.14 12.61
CA ARG A 204 1.48 -17.31 12.42
C ARG A 204 1.16 -16.02 11.65
N PRO A 205 1.97 -14.98 11.78
CA PRO A 205 1.88 -13.85 10.84
C PRO A 205 2.35 -14.28 9.45
N GLY A 206 1.81 -13.62 8.42
CA GLY A 206 2.34 -13.69 7.07
C GLY A 206 3.62 -12.85 6.95
N GLN A 207 4.46 -13.18 5.97
CA GLN A 207 5.61 -12.38 5.59
C GLN A 207 5.21 -11.42 4.46
N PRO A 208 5.80 -10.22 4.35
CA PRO A 208 5.55 -9.30 3.25
C PRO A 208 5.69 -9.94 1.86
N ALA A 209 6.65 -10.83 1.68
CA ALA A 209 6.87 -11.56 0.43
C ALA A 209 5.68 -12.47 0.03
N GLU A 210 4.90 -12.96 1.00
CA GLU A 210 3.73 -13.81 0.73
C GLU A 210 2.54 -13.00 0.15
N LEU A 211 2.59 -11.67 0.23
CA LEU A 211 1.60 -10.78 -0.39
C LEU A 211 1.97 -10.39 -1.82
N ALA A 212 3.25 -10.41 -2.16
CA ALA A 212 3.75 -9.87 -3.42
C ALA A 212 3.07 -10.51 -4.65
N SER A 213 2.76 -11.81 -4.60
CA SER A 213 2.05 -12.52 -5.67
C SER A 213 0.68 -11.93 -6.00
N ALA A 214 -0.07 -11.47 -4.99
CA ALA A 214 -1.37 -10.82 -5.21
C ALA A 214 -1.21 -9.49 -5.96
N TYR A 215 -0.17 -8.72 -5.66
CA TYR A 215 0.11 -7.46 -6.37
C TYR A 215 0.60 -7.72 -7.78
N VAL A 216 1.46 -8.71 -8.01
CA VAL A 216 1.90 -9.12 -9.35
C VAL A 216 0.70 -9.55 -10.18
N MET A 217 -0.15 -10.43 -9.66
CA MET A 217 -1.38 -10.84 -10.34
C MET A 217 -2.27 -9.65 -10.71
N LEU A 218 -2.51 -8.71 -9.78
CA LEU A 218 -3.38 -7.55 -10.03
C LEU A 218 -2.75 -6.55 -11.02
N ALA A 219 -1.43 -6.52 -11.14
CA ALA A 219 -0.71 -5.68 -12.10
C ALA A 219 -0.67 -6.29 -13.50
N ALA A 220 -0.65 -7.61 -13.61
CA ALA A 220 -0.46 -8.36 -14.85
C ALA A 220 -1.59 -8.13 -15.87
N GLU A 221 -1.26 -8.19 -17.16
CA GLU A 221 -2.22 -8.02 -18.26
C GLU A 221 -3.27 -9.14 -18.30
N GLU A 222 -2.91 -10.35 -17.85
CA GLU A 222 -3.81 -11.48 -17.71
C GLU A 222 -4.98 -11.20 -16.76
N SER A 223 -4.82 -10.26 -15.84
CA SER A 223 -5.89 -9.80 -14.95
C SER A 223 -6.78 -8.71 -15.55
N SER A 224 -6.86 -8.63 -16.89
CA SER A 224 -7.55 -7.56 -17.65
C SER A 224 -9.03 -7.38 -17.30
N TYR A 225 -9.69 -8.42 -16.79
CA TYR A 225 -11.10 -8.36 -16.37
C TYR A 225 -11.28 -8.23 -14.85
N THR A 226 -10.17 -8.04 -14.09
CA THR A 226 -10.20 -7.88 -12.63
C THR A 226 -10.13 -6.40 -12.27
N SER A 227 -11.28 -5.80 -11.91
CA SER A 227 -11.39 -4.43 -11.42
C SER A 227 -12.49 -4.36 -10.35
N GLY A 228 -12.27 -3.59 -9.28
CA GLY A 228 -13.14 -3.54 -8.11
C GLY A 228 -12.93 -4.72 -7.14
N ALA A 229 -11.94 -5.58 -7.36
CA ALA A 229 -11.67 -6.70 -6.47
C ALA A 229 -10.94 -6.25 -5.20
N LEU A 230 -11.28 -6.90 -4.09
CA LEU A 230 -10.61 -6.79 -2.79
C LEU A 230 -10.04 -8.16 -2.44
N ILE A 231 -8.76 -8.36 -2.72
CA ILE A 231 -8.10 -9.67 -2.55
C ILE A 231 -7.56 -9.79 -1.13
N THR A 232 -8.05 -10.78 -0.41
CA THR A 232 -7.63 -11.07 0.96
C THR A 232 -6.42 -11.98 0.99
N VAL A 233 -5.40 -11.59 1.76
CA VAL A 233 -4.20 -12.40 2.07
C VAL A 233 -4.00 -12.39 3.58
N ALA A 234 -4.62 -13.34 4.28
CA ALA A 234 -4.82 -13.24 5.74
C ALA A 234 -4.71 -14.57 6.52
N GLY A 235 -4.02 -15.57 5.98
CA GLY A 235 -3.76 -16.82 6.71
C GLY A 235 -5.03 -17.58 7.13
N GLY A 236 -6.09 -17.54 6.29
CA GLY A 236 -7.37 -18.21 6.53
C GLY A 236 -8.38 -17.40 7.36
N MET A 237 -8.07 -16.14 7.74
CA MET A 237 -9.03 -15.29 8.45
C MET A 237 -10.27 -15.03 7.57
N PRO A 238 -11.49 -15.34 8.04
CA PRO A 238 -12.72 -15.08 7.27
C PRO A 238 -12.99 -13.57 7.19
N ILE A 239 -13.42 -13.10 6.01
CA ILE A 239 -13.78 -11.70 5.76
C ILE A 239 -15.08 -11.66 4.99
N PHE A 240 -16.17 -11.57 5.71
CA PHE A 240 -17.52 -11.50 5.14
C PHE A 240 -18.21 -10.20 5.53
#